data_d4aa9970b9b3d83dd3fc1edcd5d34051
#
_entry.id   d4aa9970b9b3d83dd3fc1edcd5d34051
#
_cell.length_a   1.000
_cell.length_b   1.000
_cell.length_c   1.000
_cell.angle_alpha   90.00
_cell.angle_beta   90.00
_cell.angle_gamma   90.00
#
_symmetry.space_group_name_H-M   'P 1'
#
loop_
_entity.id
_entity.type
_entity.pdbx_description
1 polymer ?
#
loop_
_entity_poly.entity_id
_entity_poly.type
_entity_poly.pdbx_seq_one_letter_code
_entity_poly.pdbx_strand_id
1 'polypeptide(L)'
;VSAQRPEAERPAPFLKAASLMLLSTTFFGLMAVVIRLASDAGIATVEIAFFRNFFGLLALLPFLRRGGRAVFRTQQLPRYFVRCAIGVASMLCGFWAIGHLPMAQAISLSYSAPLFVTIAAVIWLGEIVRRRRWTAVILGFIGVLVIVRPGTEGFSAGSLVAVAAAVLSSIVAIQIKQLSRVDAPDTIVFYTYAFWVPMSLLPALFAWQWPQGIAWLWLAAIGVLGTGGQLFWTRALKLGEVSALTPISFMQLPLVTALAWLLFDEVISRWTVIGALIIFGANGYIAHREAQLSRRAATSAPVEAAKPGE
;
A
#
# COMPACT_ATOMS: atom_id res chain seq x y z
N VAL A 1 -47.47 -16.46 5.85
CA VAL A 1 -46.02 -16.67 6.10
C VAL A 1 -45.29 -16.20 4.84
N SER A 2 -44.91 -14.93 4.84
CA SER A 2 -44.17 -14.30 3.73
C SER A 2 -42.67 -14.50 4.01
N ALA A 3 -42.06 -15.41 3.24
CA ALA A 3 -40.63 -15.59 3.22
C ALA A 3 -40.00 -14.32 2.64
N GLN A 4 -39.35 -13.52 3.49
CA GLN A 4 -38.51 -12.44 3.06
C GLN A 4 -37.31 -13.05 2.32
N ARG A 5 -37.29 -12.86 0.97
CA ARG A 5 -36.11 -13.11 0.17
C ARG A 5 -34.93 -12.27 0.74
N PRO A 6 -33.71 -12.79 0.82
CA PRO A 6 -32.54 -11.98 1.16
C PRO A 6 -32.49 -10.81 0.19
N GLU A 7 -32.42 -9.58 0.72
CA GLU A 7 -32.22 -8.38 -0.10
C GLU A 7 -30.99 -8.62 -0.97
N ALA A 8 -31.20 -8.72 -2.28
CA ALA A 8 -30.14 -8.76 -3.26
C ALA A 8 -29.25 -7.53 -3.02
N GLU A 9 -27.97 -7.77 -2.76
CA GLU A 9 -26.94 -6.75 -2.52
C GLU A 9 -27.11 -5.62 -3.53
N ARG A 10 -27.39 -4.42 -3.02
CA ARG A 10 -27.59 -3.23 -3.85
C ARG A 10 -26.29 -2.95 -4.63
N PRO A 11 -26.29 -2.85 -5.96
CA PRO A 11 -25.08 -2.63 -6.76
C PRO A 11 -24.39 -1.28 -6.48
N ALA A 12 -25.08 -0.33 -5.86
CA ALA A 12 -24.59 1.00 -5.54
C ALA A 12 -23.34 1.05 -4.62
N PRO A 13 -23.19 0.26 -3.54
CA PRO A 13 -21.99 0.33 -2.70
C PRO A 13 -20.72 -0.21 -3.37
N PHE A 14 -20.82 -1.26 -4.20
CA PHE A 14 -19.66 -1.80 -4.90
C PHE A 14 -19.11 -0.84 -5.95
N LEU A 15 -19.97 -0.24 -6.77
CA LEU A 15 -19.52 0.73 -7.79
C LEU A 15 -18.84 1.94 -7.15
N LYS A 16 -19.36 2.43 -6.02
CA LYS A 16 -18.75 3.51 -5.25
C LYS A 16 -17.38 3.08 -4.65
N ALA A 17 -17.28 1.87 -4.13
CA ALA A 17 -16.01 1.33 -3.62
C ALA A 17 -14.98 1.18 -4.74
N ALA A 18 -15.39 0.66 -5.90
CA ALA A 18 -14.55 0.49 -7.08
C ALA A 18 -14.04 1.84 -7.63
N SER A 19 -14.91 2.86 -7.72
CA SER A 19 -14.51 4.20 -8.16
C SER A 19 -13.54 4.88 -7.19
N LEU A 20 -13.75 4.72 -5.88
CA LEU A 20 -12.80 5.22 -4.88
C LEU A 20 -11.45 4.51 -4.95
N MET A 21 -11.44 3.18 -5.20
CA MET A 21 -10.21 2.43 -5.39
C MET A 21 -9.48 2.89 -6.65
N LEU A 22 -10.18 3.10 -7.74
CA LEU A 22 -9.60 3.62 -8.98
C LEU A 22 -9.02 5.03 -8.80
N LEU A 23 -9.72 5.92 -8.10
CA LEU A 23 -9.19 7.24 -7.73
C LEU A 23 -7.93 7.10 -6.88
N SER A 24 -7.92 6.25 -5.87
CA SER A 24 -6.74 5.98 -5.05
C SER A 24 -5.55 5.53 -5.89
N THR A 25 -5.79 4.59 -6.78
CA THR A 25 -4.80 4.04 -7.72
C THR A 25 -4.23 5.14 -8.64
N THR A 26 -5.10 6.00 -9.15
CA THR A 26 -4.70 7.15 -9.98
C THR A 26 -3.84 8.13 -9.18
N PHE A 27 -4.23 8.46 -7.94
CA PHE A 27 -3.47 9.35 -7.08
C PHE A 27 -2.07 8.80 -6.76
N PHE A 28 -1.97 7.51 -6.43
CA PHE A 28 -0.66 6.88 -6.21
C PHE A 28 0.17 6.77 -7.48
N GLY A 29 -0.45 6.53 -8.62
CA GLY A 29 0.24 6.53 -9.93
C GLY A 29 0.81 7.91 -10.27
N LEU A 30 0.01 8.96 -10.13
CA LEU A 30 0.46 10.34 -10.33
C LEU A 30 1.54 10.73 -9.31
N MET A 31 1.39 10.32 -8.05
CA MET A 31 2.43 10.54 -7.04
C MET A 31 3.76 9.91 -7.46
N ALA A 32 3.75 8.68 -7.99
CA ALA A 32 4.97 8.02 -8.46
C ALA A 32 5.63 8.79 -9.60
N VAL A 33 4.85 9.34 -10.56
CA VAL A 33 5.36 10.20 -11.62
C VAL A 33 6.01 11.47 -11.05
N VAL A 34 5.35 12.14 -10.10
CA VAL A 34 5.91 13.37 -9.50
C VAL A 34 7.16 13.07 -8.66
N ILE A 35 7.22 11.91 -7.99
CA ILE A 35 8.44 11.44 -7.30
C ILE A 35 9.59 11.29 -8.31
N ARG A 36 9.31 10.70 -9.49
CA ARG A 36 10.32 10.56 -10.55
C ARG A 36 10.80 11.91 -11.05
N LEU A 37 9.90 12.83 -11.37
CA LEU A 37 10.24 14.21 -11.77
C LEU A 37 11.10 14.94 -10.72
N ALA A 38 10.76 14.80 -9.45
CA ALA A 38 11.52 15.38 -8.35
C ALA A 38 12.92 14.75 -8.22
N SER A 39 13.02 13.44 -8.41
CA SER A 39 14.29 12.70 -8.39
C SER A 39 15.19 13.08 -9.56
N ASP A 40 14.64 13.17 -10.77
CA ASP A 40 15.36 13.57 -11.99
C ASP A 40 15.83 15.03 -11.94
N ALA A 41 15.12 15.88 -11.19
CA ALA A 41 15.54 17.24 -10.88
C ALA A 41 16.64 17.34 -9.79
N GLY A 42 17.15 16.20 -9.30
CA GLY A 42 18.22 16.13 -8.31
C GLY A 42 17.78 16.30 -6.86
N ILE A 43 16.46 16.29 -6.55
CA ILE A 43 15.98 16.34 -5.17
C ILE A 43 16.25 14.98 -4.52
N ALA A 44 16.95 15.02 -3.37
CA ALA A 44 17.30 13.80 -2.65
C ALA A 44 16.04 13.02 -2.20
N THR A 45 16.09 11.69 -2.32
CA THR A 45 14.96 10.81 -1.93
C THR A 45 14.51 11.06 -0.49
N VAL A 46 15.44 11.39 0.41
CA VAL A 46 15.15 11.68 1.82
C VAL A 46 14.35 12.97 1.99
N GLU A 47 14.60 13.99 1.16
CA GLU A 47 13.84 15.24 1.15
C GLU A 47 12.44 15.01 0.56
N ILE A 48 12.34 14.26 -0.53
CA ILE A 48 11.04 13.88 -1.12
C ILE A 48 10.19 13.18 -0.05
N ALA A 49 10.78 12.23 0.70
CA ALA A 49 10.09 11.52 1.76
C ALA A 49 9.65 12.44 2.91
N PHE A 50 10.51 13.38 3.34
CA PHE A 50 10.16 14.35 4.36
C PHE A 50 9.02 15.27 3.92
N PHE A 51 9.15 15.91 2.77
CA PHE A 51 8.11 16.83 2.29
C PHE A 51 6.79 16.13 1.99
N ARG A 52 6.82 14.88 1.48
CA ARG A 52 5.62 14.04 1.34
C ARG A 52 4.90 13.88 2.68
N ASN A 53 5.63 13.61 3.75
CA ASN A 53 5.04 13.44 5.07
C ASN A 53 4.57 14.78 5.66
N PHE A 54 5.36 15.84 5.49
CA PHE A 54 5.04 17.18 5.97
C PHE A 54 3.78 17.75 5.30
N PHE A 55 3.74 17.80 3.98
CA PHE A 55 2.55 18.26 3.26
C PHE A 55 1.37 17.30 3.42
N GLY A 56 1.64 15.99 3.58
CA GLY A 56 0.63 15.00 3.89
C GLY A 56 -0.03 15.24 5.25
N LEU A 57 0.76 15.59 6.27
CA LEU A 57 0.24 15.97 7.59
C LEU A 57 -0.61 17.25 7.50
N LEU A 58 -0.15 18.27 6.77
CA LEU A 58 -0.92 19.50 6.57
C LEU A 58 -2.25 19.21 5.89
N ALA A 59 -2.26 18.39 4.84
CA ALA A 59 -3.48 17.99 4.14
C ALA A 59 -4.43 17.17 5.04
N LEU A 60 -3.91 16.48 6.05
CA LEU A 60 -4.70 15.68 6.98
C LEU A 60 -5.30 16.51 8.13
N LEU A 61 -4.71 17.66 8.51
CA LEU A 61 -5.15 18.47 9.65
C LEU A 61 -6.66 18.78 9.69
N PRO A 62 -7.32 19.16 8.57
CA PRO A 62 -8.76 19.42 8.58
C PRO A 62 -9.61 18.20 8.99
N PHE A 63 -9.13 16.99 8.66
CA PHE A 63 -9.80 15.73 8.97
C PHE A 63 -9.60 15.33 10.43
N LEU A 64 -8.41 15.58 11.00
CA LEU A 64 -8.11 15.30 12.42
C LEU A 64 -8.93 16.16 13.39
N ARG A 65 -9.22 17.40 13.00
CA ARG A 65 -10.09 18.29 13.82
C ARG A 65 -11.48 17.71 14.09
N ARG A 66 -11.98 16.83 13.21
CA ARG A 66 -13.28 16.17 13.36
C ARG A 66 -13.25 14.99 14.34
N GLY A 67 -12.08 14.38 14.57
CA GLY A 67 -11.91 13.23 15.48
C GLY A 67 -11.85 13.58 16.98
N GLY A 68 -11.72 14.86 17.33
CA GLY A 68 -11.67 15.33 18.70
C GLY A 68 -10.42 14.88 19.48
N ARG A 69 -10.43 15.08 20.81
CA ARG A 69 -9.30 14.75 21.71
C ARG A 69 -9.00 13.25 21.83
N ALA A 70 -9.94 12.38 21.46
CA ALA A 70 -9.76 10.92 21.56
C ALA A 70 -8.64 10.40 20.64
N VAL A 71 -8.40 11.07 19.49
CA VAL A 71 -7.37 10.71 18.54
C VAL A 71 -5.95 10.77 19.13
N PHE A 72 -5.74 11.60 20.17
CA PHE A 72 -4.43 11.80 20.79
C PHE A 72 -4.15 10.84 21.97
N ARG A 73 -5.03 9.86 22.23
CA ARG A 73 -4.87 8.93 23.35
C ARG A 73 -4.43 7.56 22.85
N THR A 74 -3.22 7.13 23.19
CA THR A 74 -2.71 5.78 23.00
C THR A 74 -1.75 5.41 24.12
N GLN A 75 -1.67 4.13 24.44
CA GLN A 75 -0.67 3.55 25.34
C GLN A 75 0.40 2.77 24.58
N GLN A 76 0.40 2.81 23.23
CA GLN A 76 1.24 2.00 22.38
C GLN A 76 2.38 2.80 21.70
N LEU A 77 2.81 3.93 22.28
CA LEU A 77 3.84 4.80 21.71
C LEU A 77 5.12 4.06 21.25
N PRO A 78 5.69 3.10 22.03
CA PRO A 78 6.88 2.37 21.57
C PRO A 78 6.63 1.54 20.31
N ARG A 79 5.43 0.95 20.18
CA ARG A 79 5.04 0.18 18.99
C ARG A 79 4.89 1.09 17.78
N TYR A 80 4.33 2.30 17.96
CA TYR A 80 4.26 3.31 16.90
C TYR A 80 5.65 3.74 16.45
N PHE A 81 6.56 3.95 17.39
CA PHE A 81 7.94 4.34 17.06
C PHE A 81 8.62 3.29 16.16
N VAL A 82 8.63 2.01 16.58
CA VAL A 82 9.25 0.92 15.81
C VAL A 82 8.58 0.75 14.44
N ARG A 83 7.23 0.74 14.40
CA ARG A 83 6.49 0.66 13.15
C ARG A 83 6.81 1.81 12.20
N CYS A 84 6.86 3.04 12.73
CA CYS A 84 7.11 4.22 11.91
C CYS A 84 8.55 4.26 11.41
N ALA A 85 9.53 3.82 12.19
CA ALA A 85 10.92 3.68 11.75
C ALA A 85 11.04 2.69 10.58
N ILE A 86 10.42 1.51 10.69
CA ILE A 86 10.37 0.52 9.60
C ILE A 86 9.61 1.11 8.39
N GLY A 87 8.52 1.84 8.64
CA GLY A 87 7.73 2.48 7.59
C GLY A 87 8.50 3.56 6.81
N VAL A 88 9.30 4.39 7.50
CA VAL A 88 10.18 5.37 6.84
C VAL A 88 11.26 4.66 6.02
N ALA A 89 11.90 3.63 6.55
CA ALA A 89 12.87 2.83 5.81
C ALA A 89 12.24 2.20 4.54
N SER A 90 11.04 1.61 4.66
CA SER A 90 10.28 1.08 3.53
C SER A 90 9.98 2.15 2.48
N MET A 91 9.53 3.32 2.92
CA MET A 91 9.21 4.45 2.04
C MET A 91 10.45 4.97 1.32
N LEU A 92 11.58 5.13 2.02
CA LEU A 92 12.83 5.56 1.41
C LEU A 92 13.30 4.57 0.33
N CYS A 93 13.28 3.27 0.62
CA CYS A 93 13.60 2.23 -0.37
C CYS A 93 12.64 2.30 -1.58
N GLY A 94 11.34 2.46 -1.36
CA GLY A 94 10.35 2.54 -2.42
C GLY A 94 10.51 3.79 -3.30
N PHE A 95 10.72 4.95 -2.70
CA PHE A 95 10.92 6.21 -3.44
C PHE A 95 12.24 6.21 -4.20
N TRP A 96 13.29 5.68 -3.57
CA TRP A 96 14.56 5.49 -4.25
C TRP A 96 14.40 4.57 -5.48
N ALA A 97 13.66 3.46 -5.33
CA ALA A 97 13.41 2.56 -6.45
C ALA A 97 12.64 3.24 -7.58
N ILE A 98 11.63 4.07 -7.29
CA ILE A 98 10.88 4.84 -8.29
C ILE A 98 11.80 5.85 -9.01
N GLY A 99 12.74 6.46 -8.29
CA GLY A 99 13.68 7.44 -8.86
C GLY A 99 14.81 6.83 -9.69
N HIS A 100 15.17 5.54 -9.50
CA HIS A 100 16.37 4.94 -10.07
C HIS A 100 16.12 3.70 -10.95
N LEU A 101 14.93 3.11 -10.88
CA LEU A 101 14.54 1.99 -11.73
C LEU A 101 13.50 2.44 -12.76
N PRO A 102 13.31 1.67 -13.85
CA PRO A 102 12.13 1.84 -14.68
C PRO A 102 10.86 1.80 -13.84
N MET A 103 9.98 2.78 -13.99
CA MET A 103 8.82 2.97 -13.10
C MET A 103 7.92 1.73 -13.07
N ALA A 104 7.69 1.10 -14.25
CA ALA A 104 6.91 -0.12 -14.34
C ALA A 104 7.54 -1.28 -13.54
N GLN A 105 8.88 -1.37 -13.49
CA GLN A 105 9.61 -2.37 -12.72
C GLN A 105 9.47 -2.11 -11.21
N ALA A 106 9.71 -0.87 -10.75
CA ALA A 106 9.60 -0.49 -9.35
C ALA A 106 8.19 -0.76 -8.81
N ILE A 107 7.15 -0.35 -9.53
CA ILE A 107 5.75 -0.57 -9.15
C ILE A 107 5.38 -2.06 -9.17
N SER A 108 5.82 -2.83 -10.19
CA SER A 108 5.56 -4.28 -10.24
C SER A 108 6.15 -5.01 -9.04
N LEU A 109 7.39 -4.66 -8.64
CA LEU A 109 8.04 -5.25 -7.47
C LEU A 109 7.34 -4.86 -6.16
N SER A 110 6.76 -3.67 -6.05
CA SER A 110 5.99 -3.28 -4.87
C SER A 110 4.75 -4.16 -4.64
N TYR A 111 4.15 -4.69 -5.71
CA TYR A 111 3.04 -5.65 -5.62
C TYR A 111 3.43 -7.04 -5.10
N SER A 112 4.72 -7.28 -4.83
CA SER A 112 5.14 -8.48 -4.09
C SER A 112 4.89 -8.39 -2.57
N ALA A 113 4.59 -7.21 -2.03
CA ALA A 113 4.33 -7.02 -0.60
C ALA A 113 3.28 -7.99 -0.01
N PRO A 114 2.13 -8.30 -0.63
CA PRO A 114 1.18 -9.28 -0.11
C PRO A 114 1.73 -10.70 0.05
N LEU A 115 2.72 -11.08 -0.77
CA LEU A 115 3.41 -12.37 -0.65
C LEU A 115 4.19 -12.42 0.66
N PHE A 116 4.96 -11.36 0.93
CA PHE A 116 5.71 -11.20 2.18
C PHE A 116 4.79 -11.05 3.39
N VAL A 117 3.62 -10.37 3.26
CA VAL A 117 2.60 -10.31 4.32
C VAL A 117 2.13 -11.71 4.71
N THR A 118 1.96 -12.61 3.74
CA THR A 118 1.56 -14.00 4.02
C THR A 118 2.62 -14.71 4.85
N ILE A 119 3.90 -14.57 4.50
CA ILE A 119 5.03 -15.15 5.25
C ILE A 119 5.11 -14.55 6.65
N ALA A 120 5.03 -13.21 6.73
CA ALA A 120 5.07 -12.49 8.00
C ALA A 120 3.91 -12.89 8.93
N ALA A 121 2.71 -13.12 8.40
CA ALA A 121 1.56 -13.60 9.18
C ALA A 121 1.79 -14.98 9.79
N VAL A 122 2.45 -15.90 9.07
CA VAL A 122 2.85 -17.22 9.63
C VAL A 122 3.84 -17.04 10.77
N ILE A 123 4.88 -16.22 10.57
CA ILE A 123 5.98 -16.09 11.53
C ILE A 123 5.55 -15.32 12.78
N TRP A 124 4.85 -14.20 12.64
CA TRP A 124 4.52 -13.30 13.77
C TRP A 124 3.13 -13.48 14.35
N LEU A 125 2.17 -13.96 13.57
CA LEU A 125 0.79 -14.15 14.04
C LEU A 125 0.47 -15.64 14.29
N GLY A 126 1.37 -16.57 13.93
CA GLY A 126 1.13 -18.00 14.05
C GLY A 126 -0.01 -18.50 13.14
N GLU A 127 -0.32 -17.77 12.05
CA GLU A 127 -1.40 -18.16 11.15
C GLU A 127 -1.05 -19.46 10.41
N ILE A 128 -1.99 -20.41 10.41
CA ILE A 128 -1.82 -21.67 9.68
C ILE A 128 -2.17 -21.43 8.21
N VAL A 129 -1.14 -21.36 7.38
CA VAL A 129 -1.30 -21.22 5.94
C VAL A 129 -1.37 -22.58 5.27
N ARG A 130 -2.48 -22.87 4.57
CA ARG A 130 -2.70 -24.13 3.86
C ARG A 130 -1.81 -24.22 2.61
N ARG A 131 -1.53 -25.47 2.14
CA ARG A 131 -0.64 -25.75 0.98
C ARG A 131 -0.94 -24.89 -0.24
N ARG A 132 -2.21 -24.67 -0.58
CA ARG A 132 -2.64 -23.86 -1.75
C ARG A 132 -2.21 -22.39 -1.66
N ARG A 133 -2.15 -21.81 -0.46
CA ARG A 133 -1.68 -20.42 -0.27
C ARG A 133 -0.15 -20.36 -0.40
N TRP A 134 0.55 -21.41 0.05
CA TRP A 134 1.99 -21.54 -0.18
C TRP A 134 2.34 -21.67 -1.67
N THR A 135 1.56 -22.42 -2.47
CA THR A 135 1.80 -22.48 -3.92
C THR A 135 1.67 -21.12 -4.58
N ALA A 136 0.68 -20.31 -4.18
CA ALA A 136 0.54 -18.94 -4.69
C ALA A 136 1.72 -18.05 -4.29
N VAL A 137 2.20 -18.16 -3.05
CA VAL A 137 3.39 -17.42 -2.59
C VAL A 137 4.62 -17.81 -3.42
N ILE A 138 4.86 -19.10 -3.64
CA ILE A 138 6.00 -19.58 -4.46
C ILE A 138 5.89 -19.06 -5.90
N LEU A 139 4.70 -19.15 -6.52
CA LEU A 139 4.47 -18.60 -7.86
C LEU A 139 4.72 -17.10 -7.92
N GLY A 140 4.25 -16.35 -6.92
CA GLY A 140 4.52 -14.92 -6.84
C GLY A 140 6.02 -14.60 -6.72
N PHE A 141 6.78 -15.40 -5.96
CA PHE A 141 8.25 -15.27 -5.89
C PHE A 141 8.94 -15.59 -7.21
N ILE A 142 8.45 -16.56 -7.99
CA ILE A 142 8.94 -16.78 -9.36
C ILE A 142 8.73 -15.51 -10.19
N GLY A 143 7.58 -14.85 -10.07
CA GLY A 143 7.33 -13.56 -10.72
C GLY A 143 8.33 -12.48 -10.31
N VAL A 144 8.68 -12.38 -9.01
CA VAL A 144 9.73 -11.46 -8.54
C VAL A 144 11.09 -11.79 -9.17
N LEU A 145 11.48 -13.07 -9.19
CA LEU A 145 12.76 -13.50 -9.81
C LEU A 145 12.80 -13.21 -11.32
N VAL A 146 11.68 -13.36 -12.02
CA VAL A 146 11.56 -13.01 -13.45
C VAL A 146 11.79 -11.51 -13.69
N ILE A 147 11.34 -10.64 -12.79
CA ILE A 147 11.59 -9.19 -12.90
C ILE A 147 13.04 -8.85 -12.52
N VAL A 148 13.53 -9.40 -11.41
CA VAL A 148 14.85 -9.08 -10.85
C VAL A 148 15.99 -9.65 -11.72
N ARG A 149 15.79 -10.83 -12.33
CA ARG A 149 16.74 -11.52 -13.22
C ARG A 149 18.14 -11.69 -12.63
N PRO A 150 18.29 -12.29 -11.42
CA PRO A 150 19.59 -12.44 -10.79
C PRO A 150 20.53 -13.27 -11.65
N GLY A 151 21.80 -12.84 -11.75
CA GLY A 151 22.82 -13.52 -12.53
C GLY A 151 22.78 -13.26 -14.04
N THR A 152 21.99 -12.33 -14.53
CA THR A 152 21.95 -11.92 -15.96
C THR A 152 22.43 -10.47 -16.10
N GLU A 153 22.77 -10.06 -17.34
CA GLU A 153 23.12 -8.66 -17.67
C GLU A 153 21.99 -7.66 -17.35
N GLY A 154 20.74 -8.14 -17.27
CA GLY A 154 19.58 -7.33 -16.88
C GLY A 154 19.37 -7.18 -15.37
N PHE A 155 20.26 -7.75 -14.56
CA PHE A 155 20.19 -7.61 -13.11
C PHE A 155 20.58 -6.19 -12.68
N SER A 156 19.72 -5.58 -11.86
CA SER A 156 20.02 -4.32 -11.19
C SER A 156 19.97 -4.52 -9.68
N ALA A 157 21.04 -4.16 -8.97
CA ALA A 157 21.05 -4.16 -7.51
C ALA A 157 19.93 -3.30 -6.92
N GLY A 158 19.48 -2.27 -7.66
CA GLY A 158 18.33 -1.44 -7.30
C GLY A 158 17.02 -2.23 -7.19
N SER A 159 16.87 -3.33 -7.94
CA SER A 159 15.70 -4.19 -7.80
C SER A 159 15.60 -4.82 -6.42
N LEU A 160 16.74 -5.09 -5.76
CA LEU A 160 16.77 -5.59 -4.38
C LEU A 160 16.28 -4.55 -3.39
N VAL A 161 16.53 -3.26 -3.65
CA VAL A 161 16.00 -2.16 -2.84
C VAL A 161 14.48 -2.10 -2.95
N ALA A 162 13.92 -2.29 -4.15
CA ALA A 162 12.47 -2.36 -4.34
C ALA A 162 11.84 -3.57 -3.62
N VAL A 163 12.50 -4.74 -3.66
CA VAL A 163 12.08 -5.93 -2.92
C VAL A 163 12.18 -5.70 -1.42
N ALA A 164 13.26 -5.07 -0.92
CA ALA A 164 13.41 -4.70 0.48
C ALA A 164 12.29 -3.76 0.93
N ALA A 165 11.88 -2.79 0.11
CA ALA A 165 10.72 -1.95 0.38
C ALA A 165 9.45 -2.77 0.57
N ALA A 166 9.20 -3.78 -0.28
CA ALA A 166 8.05 -4.66 -0.16
C ALA A 166 8.08 -5.53 1.12
N VAL A 167 9.26 -6.04 1.50
CA VAL A 167 9.46 -6.78 2.76
C VAL A 167 9.15 -5.90 3.96
N LEU A 168 9.76 -4.70 4.04
CA LEU A 168 9.55 -3.75 5.13
C LEU A 168 8.08 -3.32 5.20
N SER A 169 7.45 -3.06 4.05
CA SER A 169 6.02 -2.75 3.96
C SER A 169 5.14 -3.88 4.51
N SER A 170 5.52 -5.13 4.29
CA SER A 170 4.80 -6.28 4.84
C SER A 170 4.86 -6.33 6.37
N ILE A 171 6.01 -6.02 6.96
CA ILE A 171 6.17 -5.94 8.42
C ILE A 171 5.29 -4.82 8.98
N VAL A 172 5.28 -3.66 8.33
CA VAL A 172 4.41 -2.53 8.70
C VAL A 172 2.93 -2.94 8.64
N ALA A 173 2.51 -3.68 7.62
CA ALA A 173 1.12 -4.15 7.49
C ALA A 173 0.70 -5.04 8.67
N ILE A 174 1.57 -5.96 9.11
CA ILE A 174 1.32 -6.80 10.30
C ILE A 174 1.21 -5.96 11.57
N GLN A 175 2.11 -4.98 11.75
CA GLN A 175 2.08 -4.09 12.90
C GLN A 175 0.82 -3.22 12.93
N ILE A 176 0.34 -2.73 11.76
CA ILE A 176 -0.94 -2.03 11.65
C ILE A 176 -2.10 -2.94 12.07
N LYS A 177 -2.10 -4.20 11.61
CA LYS A 177 -3.12 -5.19 11.99
C LYS A 177 -3.14 -5.43 13.52
N GLN A 178 -1.98 -5.44 14.16
CA GLN A 178 -1.89 -5.56 15.62
C GLN A 178 -2.38 -4.30 16.35
N LEU A 179 -1.98 -3.11 15.89
CA LEU A 179 -2.39 -1.83 16.48
C LEU A 179 -3.89 -1.57 16.30
N SER A 180 -4.49 -1.97 15.18
CA SER A 180 -5.92 -1.78 14.91
C SER A 180 -6.85 -2.58 15.83
N ARG A 181 -6.29 -3.51 16.64
CA ARG A 181 -7.03 -4.24 17.67
C ARG A 181 -7.18 -3.43 18.97
N VAL A 182 -6.35 -2.42 19.18
CA VAL A 182 -6.27 -1.65 20.44
C VAL A 182 -6.54 -0.16 20.24
N ASP A 183 -6.23 0.39 19.08
CA ASP A 183 -6.37 1.80 18.78
C ASP A 183 -7.34 2.05 17.61
N ALA A 184 -8.03 3.18 17.64
CA ALA A 184 -8.90 3.62 16.56
C ALA A 184 -8.10 3.94 15.27
N PRO A 185 -8.67 3.76 14.07
CA PRO A 185 -8.00 4.06 12.82
C PRO A 185 -7.45 5.49 12.74
N ASP A 186 -8.20 6.48 13.24
CA ASP A 186 -7.77 7.88 13.20
C ASP A 186 -6.56 8.12 14.10
N THR A 187 -6.47 7.43 15.25
CA THR A 187 -5.29 7.44 16.13
C THR A 187 -4.07 6.86 15.41
N ILE A 188 -4.25 5.74 14.70
CA ILE A 188 -3.17 5.11 13.94
C ILE A 188 -2.64 6.06 12.86
N VAL A 189 -3.52 6.72 12.12
CA VAL A 189 -3.15 7.67 11.08
C VAL A 189 -2.44 8.88 11.69
N PHE A 190 -2.97 9.46 12.77
CA PHE A 190 -2.34 10.60 13.44
C PHE A 190 -0.91 10.29 13.88
N TYR A 191 -0.70 9.22 14.67
CA TYR A 191 0.62 8.84 15.15
C TYR A 191 1.58 8.42 14.02
N THR A 192 1.05 7.89 12.91
CA THR A 192 1.86 7.63 11.73
C THR A 192 2.51 8.91 11.24
N TYR A 193 1.75 9.97 10.99
CA TYR A 193 2.33 11.22 10.51
C TYR A 193 3.13 11.95 11.59
N ALA A 194 2.69 11.90 12.85
CA ALA A 194 3.38 12.52 13.98
C ALA A 194 4.80 11.97 14.16
N PHE A 195 5.03 10.68 13.89
CA PHE A 195 6.36 10.08 13.91
C PHE A 195 7.07 10.16 12.57
N TRP A 196 6.37 10.02 11.45
CA TRP A 196 6.98 10.03 10.12
C TRP A 196 7.62 11.38 9.79
N VAL A 197 7.01 12.50 10.17
CA VAL A 197 7.56 13.83 9.91
C VAL A 197 8.95 13.98 10.58
N PRO A 198 9.11 13.85 11.91
CA PRO A 198 10.43 14.00 12.53
C PRO A 198 11.40 12.90 12.12
N MET A 199 10.96 11.64 11.93
CA MET A 199 11.85 10.55 11.52
C MET A 199 12.38 10.71 10.10
N SER A 200 11.59 11.25 9.16
CA SER A 200 12.06 11.53 7.82
C SER A 200 12.84 12.84 7.71
N LEU A 201 12.63 13.77 8.66
CA LEU A 201 13.43 14.99 8.74
C LEU A 201 14.91 14.67 9.04
N LEU A 202 15.18 13.74 9.98
CA LEU A 202 16.55 13.41 10.38
C LEU A 202 17.45 13.05 9.19
N PRO A 203 17.13 12.06 8.34
CA PRO A 203 17.94 11.78 7.15
C PRO A 203 17.91 12.91 6.12
N ALA A 204 16.80 13.66 6.02
CA ALA A 204 16.72 14.78 5.09
C ALA A 204 17.70 15.90 5.41
N LEU A 205 17.98 16.17 6.70
CA LEU A 205 18.92 17.20 7.12
C LEU A 205 20.37 16.95 6.63
N PHE A 206 20.78 15.71 6.40
CA PHE A 206 22.12 15.37 5.90
C PHE A 206 22.29 15.61 4.40
N ALA A 207 21.20 15.69 3.64
CA ALA A 207 21.22 15.94 2.20
C ALA A 207 20.43 17.20 1.83
N TRP A 208 20.16 18.07 2.83
CA TRP A 208 19.23 19.18 2.69
C TRP A 208 19.69 20.18 1.65
N GLN A 209 18.84 20.38 0.66
CA GLN A 209 18.94 21.45 -0.33
C GLN A 209 17.60 22.18 -0.38
N TRP A 210 17.63 23.51 -0.27
CA TRP A 210 16.39 24.26 -0.35
C TRP A 210 15.74 24.11 -1.72
N PRO A 211 14.51 23.55 -1.79
CA PRO A 211 13.81 23.45 -3.06
C PRO A 211 13.66 24.80 -3.72
N GLN A 212 13.87 24.87 -5.03
CA GLN A 212 13.76 26.11 -5.79
C GLN A 212 12.65 26.03 -6.84
N GLY A 213 12.00 27.14 -7.11
CA GLY A 213 11.01 27.26 -8.19
C GLY A 213 9.93 26.19 -8.15
N ILE A 214 9.82 25.41 -9.22
CA ILE A 214 8.79 24.40 -9.42
C ILE A 214 8.91 23.18 -8.47
N ALA A 215 10.09 22.95 -7.86
CA ALA A 215 10.31 21.85 -6.93
C ALA A 215 9.32 21.88 -5.75
N TRP A 216 8.97 23.07 -5.25
CA TRP A 216 7.96 23.23 -4.20
C TRP A 216 6.59 22.69 -4.62
N LEU A 217 6.21 22.90 -5.88
CA LEU A 217 4.95 22.38 -6.39
C LEU A 217 4.96 20.85 -6.46
N TRP A 218 6.06 20.24 -6.91
CA TRP A 218 6.19 18.78 -6.93
C TRP A 218 6.12 18.19 -5.53
N LEU A 219 6.86 18.74 -4.58
CA LEU A 219 6.88 18.25 -3.20
C LEU A 219 5.52 18.38 -2.52
N ALA A 220 4.83 19.50 -2.71
CA ALA A 220 3.46 19.68 -2.23
C ALA A 220 2.49 18.70 -2.91
N ALA A 221 2.60 18.52 -4.23
CA ALA A 221 1.78 17.57 -4.99
C ALA A 221 1.98 16.13 -4.50
N ILE A 222 3.21 15.70 -4.24
CA ILE A 222 3.52 14.36 -3.70
C ILE A 222 2.78 14.16 -2.36
N GLY A 223 2.81 15.14 -1.46
CA GLY A 223 2.11 15.09 -0.17
C GLY A 223 0.60 15.00 -0.30
N VAL A 224 0.00 15.85 -1.14
CA VAL A 224 -1.45 15.88 -1.39
C VAL A 224 -1.92 14.62 -2.10
N LEU A 225 -1.21 14.17 -3.15
CA LEU A 225 -1.53 12.95 -3.89
C LEU A 225 -1.40 11.72 -3.00
N GLY A 226 -0.33 11.62 -2.19
CA GLY A 226 -0.13 10.53 -1.26
C GLY A 226 -1.23 10.44 -0.21
N THR A 227 -1.61 11.57 0.39
CA THR A 227 -2.68 11.62 1.42
C THR A 227 -4.05 11.39 0.79
N GLY A 228 -4.33 11.99 -0.36
CA GLY A 228 -5.57 11.76 -1.11
C GLY A 228 -5.74 10.30 -1.51
N GLY A 229 -4.69 9.70 -2.09
CA GLY A 229 -4.66 8.27 -2.42
C GLY A 229 -4.96 7.39 -1.20
N GLN A 230 -4.33 7.66 -0.06
CA GLN A 230 -4.55 6.94 1.18
C GLN A 230 -5.99 7.08 1.71
N LEU A 231 -6.56 8.28 1.64
CA LEU A 231 -7.94 8.53 2.08
C LEU A 231 -8.95 7.79 1.18
N PHE A 232 -8.79 7.83 -0.13
CA PHE A 232 -9.65 7.11 -1.06
C PHE A 232 -9.52 5.59 -0.87
N TRP A 233 -8.30 5.08 -0.71
CA TRP A 233 -8.03 3.66 -0.43
C TRP A 233 -8.74 3.18 0.83
N THR A 234 -8.59 3.91 1.93
CA THR A 234 -9.23 3.57 3.21
C THR A 234 -10.76 3.58 3.08
N ARG A 235 -11.33 4.57 2.36
CA ARG A 235 -12.78 4.65 2.14
C ARG A 235 -13.29 3.53 1.23
N ALA A 236 -12.54 3.16 0.21
CA ALA A 236 -12.89 2.03 -0.67
C ALA A 236 -13.00 0.73 0.14
N LEU A 237 -11.99 0.46 1.00
CA LEU A 237 -11.96 -0.73 1.86
C LEU A 237 -13.07 -0.77 2.91
N LYS A 238 -13.61 0.38 3.31
CA LYS A 238 -14.79 0.43 4.20
C LYS A 238 -16.09 0.07 3.50
N LEU A 239 -16.16 0.24 2.18
CA LEU A 239 -17.39 0.06 1.39
C LEU A 239 -17.43 -1.27 0.62
N GLY A 240 -16.29 -1.91 0.41
CA GLY A 240 -16.19 -3.12 -0.39
C GLY A 240 -15.20 -4.13 0.17
N GLU A 241 -15.37 -5.39 -0.22
CA GLU A 241 -14.45 -6.47 0.15
C GLU A 241 -13.07 -6.25 -0.48
N VAL A 242 -12.02 -6.43 0.30
CA VAL A 242 -10.62 -6.29 -0.14
C VAL A 242 -10.33 -7.14 -1.39
N SER A 243 -10.81 -8.38 -1.41
CA SER A 243 -10.61 -9.33 -2.51
C SER A 243 -11.21 -8.86 -3.84
N ALA A 244 -12.37 -8.16 -3.78
CA ALA A 244 -13.03 -7.62 -4.97
C ALA A 244 -12.37 -6.34 -5.48
N LEU A 245 -11.73 -5.57 -4.58
CA LEU A 245 -11.07 -4.30 -4.90
C LEU A 245 -9.60 -4.45 -5.29
N THR A 246 -8.93 -5.53 -4.86
CA THR A 246 -7.51 -5.79 -5.18
C THR A 246 -7.20 -5.77 -6.68
N PRO A 247 -8.00 -6.39 -7.58
CA PRO A 247 -7.73 -6.31 -9.02
C PRO A 247 -7.75 -4.88 -9.57
N ILE A 248 -8.56 -4.00 -8.98
CA ILE A 248 -8.65 -2.59 -9.38
C ILE A 248 -7.36 -1.84 -9.01
N SER A 249 -6.72 -2.19 -7.90
CA SER A 249 -5.45 -1.57 -7.52
C SER A 249 -4.33 -1.87 -8.52
N PHE A 250 -4.39 -2.99 -9.23
CA PHE A 250 -3.41 -3.33 -10.27
C PHE A 250 -3.47 -2.41 -11.50
N MET A 251 -4.56 -1.63 -11.66
CA MET A 251 -4.66 -0.61 -12.70
C MET A 251 -3.62 0.52 -12.55
N GLN A 252 -2.95 0.61 -11.40
CA GLN A 252 -1.81 1.50 -11.24
C GLN A 252 -0.68 1.17 -12.22
N LEU A 253 -0.42 -0.10 -12.49
CA LEU A 253 0.69 -0.48 -13.38
C LEU A 253 0.48 -0.02 -14.83
N PRO A 254 -0.64 -0.30 -15.52
CA PRO A 254 -0.87 0.24 -16.85
C PRO A 254 -0.88 1.78 -16.87
N LEU A 255 -1.44 2.43 -15.86
CA LEU A 255 -1.42 3.88 -15.75
C LEU A 255 0.02 4.43 -15.66
N VAL A 256 0.82 3.89 -14.72
CA VAL A 256 2.21 4.33 -14.54
C VAL A 256 3.06 4.00 -15.76
N THR A 257 2.85 2.85 -16.40
CA THR A 257 3.56 2.46 -17.63
C THR A 257 3.25 3.42 -18.77
N ALA A 258 1.99 3.77 -18.96
CA ALA A 258 1.59 4.74 -20.00
C ALA A 258 2.18 6.13 -19.74
N LEU A 259 2.17 6.60 -18.49
CA LEU A 259 2.76 7.87 -18.11
C LEU A 259 4.29 7.85 -18.20
N ALA A 260 4.94 6.73 -17.85
CA ALA A 260 6.38 6.56 -17.97
C ALA A 260 6.84 6.57 -19.44
N TRP A 261 6.09 5.92 -20.32
CA TRP A 261 6.33 5.98 -21.76
C TRP A 261 6.15 7.41 -22.31
N LEU A 262 5.07 8.10 -21.92
CA LEU A 262 4.74 9.43 -22.42
C LEU A 262 5.70 10.54 -21.95
N LEU A 263 6.15 10.47 -20.68
CA LEU A 263 6.90 11.53 -20.02
C LEU A 263 8.40 11.27 -19.93
N PHE A 264 8.83 10.01 -19.97
CA PHE A 264 10.22 9.62 -19.74
C PHE A 264 10.77 8.72 -20.84
N ASP A 265 10.01 8.47 -21.93
CA ASP A 265 10.37 7.55 -23.03
C ASP A 265 10.73 6.13 -22.53
N GLU A 266 10.22 5.74 -21.35
CA GLU A 266 10.48 4.42 -20.77
C GLU A 266 9.65 3.34 -21.46
N VAL A 267 10.33 2.34 -22.04
CA VAL A 267 9.66 1.15 -22.62
C VAL A 267 9.66 0.03 -21.60
N ILE A 268 8.45 -0.51 -21.31
CA ILE A 268 8.32 -1.63 -20.39
C ILE A 268 9.04 -2.88 -20.91
N SER A 269 9.89 -3.46 -20.06
CA SER A 269 10.57 -4.72 -20.39
C SER A 269 9.56 -5.88 -20.44
N ARG A 270 9.72 -6.77 -21.44
CA ARG A 270 8.93 -8.02 -21.52
C ARG A 270 9.02 -8.85 -20.23
N TRP A 271 10.15 -8.84 -19.55
CA TRP A 271 10.35 -9.55 -18.29
C TRP A 271 9.55 -8.93 -17.15
N THR A 272 9.46 -7.59 -17.12
CA THR A 272 8.59 -6.87 -16.16
C THR A 272 7.12 -7.22 -16.40
N VAL A 273 6.67 -7.30 -17.66
CA VAL A 273 5.29 -7.69 -17.98
C VAL A 273 5.00 -9.12 -17.51
N ILE A 274 5.86 -10.08 -17.88
CA ILE A 274 5.67 -11.49 -17.50
C ILE A 274 5.66 -11.65 -15.98
N GLY A 275 6.65 -11.09 -15.29
CA GLY A 275 6.74 -11.20 -13.83
C GLY A 275 5.58 -10.49 -13.11
N ALA A 276 5.12 -9.33 -13.60
CA ALA A 276 3.97 -8.62 -13.08
C ALA A 276 2.68 -9.46 -13.21
N LEU A 277 2.46 -10.10 -14.36
CA LEU A 277 1.30 -10.98 -14.57
C LEU A 277 1.32 -12.18 -13.61
N ILE A 278 2.50 -12.76 -13.35
CA ILE A 278 2.65 -13.86 -12.38
C ILE A 278 2.33 -13.36 -10.96
N ILE A 279 2.89 -12.20 -10.56
CA ILE A 279 2.62 -11.62 -9.22
C ILE A 279 1.14 -11.28 -9.06
N PHE A 280 0.51 -10.70 -10.07
CA PHE A 280 -0.91 -10.35 -10.04
C PHE A 280 -1.80 -11.60 -9.96
N GLY A 281 -1.46 -12.63 -10.74
CA GLY A 281 -2.17 -13.92 -10.67
C GLY A 281 -2.07 -14.57 -9.28
N ALA A 282 -0.88 -14.56 -8.68
CA ALA A 282 -0.65 -15.06 -7.34
C ALA A 282 -1.45 -14.28 -6.27
N ASN A 283 -1.40 -12.94 -6.31
CA ASN A 283 -2.14 -12.08 -5.38
C ASN A 283 -3.66 -12.21 -5.56
N GLY A 284 -4.14 -12.26 -6.81
CA GLY A 284 -5.55 -12.46 -7.13
C GLY A 284 -6.06 -13.81 -6.59
N TYR A 285 -5.27 -14.87 -6.73
CA TYR A 285 -5.63 -16.18 -6.17
C TYR A 285 -5.70 -16.15 -4.63
N ILE A 286 -4.72 -15.51 -3.96
CA ILE A 286 -4.71 -15.35 -2.50
C ILE A 286 -5.97 -14.60 -2.06
N ALA A 287 -6.25 -13.44 -2.66
CA ALA A 287 -7.40 -12.61 -2.33
C ALA A 287 -8.73 -13.34 -2.54
N HIS A 288 -8.90 -14.01 -3.69
CA HIS A 288 -10.11 -14.78 -3.99
C HIS A 288 -10.33 -15.91 -2.96
N ARG A 289 -9.27 -16.58 -2.57
CA ARG A 289 -9.35 -17.67 -1.60
C ARG A 289 -9.70 -17.19 -0.19
N GLU A 290 -9.15 -16.05 0.22
CA GLU A 290 -9.51 -15.43 1.51
C GLU A 290 -10.99 -15.06 1.57
N ALA A 291 -11.53 -14.49 0.50
CA ALA A 291 -12.95 -14.19 0.38
C ALA A 291 -13.84 -15.44 0.48
N GLN A 292 -13.45 -16.54 -0.19
CA GLN A 292 -14.19 -17.80 -0.08
C GLN A 292 -14.21 -18.35 1.34
N LEU A 293 -13.09 -18.26 2.07
CA LEU A 293 -12.98 -18.74 3.44
C LEU A 293 -13.81 -17.88 4.40
N SER A 294 -13.80 -16.56 4.23
CA SER A 294 -14.61 -15.61 5.02
C SER A 294 -16.11 -15.88 4.85
N ARG A 295 -16.57 -16.07 3.60
CA ARG A 295 -17.97 -16.40 3.31
C ARG A 295 -18.39 -17.73 3.94
N ARG A 296 -17.57 -18.77 3.87
CA ARG A 296 -17.84 -20.07 4.51
C ARG A 296 -17.91 -19.97 6.03
N ALA A 297 -17.03 -19.20 6.65
CA ALA A 297 -17.04 -18.96 8.09
C ALA A 297 -18.31 -18.23 8.53
N ALA A 298 -18.75 -17.23 7.76
CA ALA A 298 -20.00 -16.51 8.02
C ALA A 298 -21.26 -17.40 7.88
N THR A 299 -21.24 -18.36 6.92
CA THR A 299 -22.36 -19.30 6.70
C THR A 299 -22.39 -20.45 7.73
N SER A 300 -21.24 -20.78 8.33
CA SER A 300 -21.11 -21.85 9.35
C SER A 300 -21.21 -21.34 10.79
N ALA A 301 -21.40 -20.04 11.03
CA ALA A 301 -21.74 -19.53 12.36
C ALA A 301 -23.13 -20.07 12.75
N PRO A 302 -23.29 -20.78 13.90
CA PRO A 302 -24.59 -21.27 14.31
C PRO A 302 -25.55 -20.09 14.49
N VAL A 303 -26.79 -20.27 14.01
CA VAL A 303 -27.94 -19.44 14.44
C VAL A 303 -28.24 -19.82 15.88
N GLU A 304 -27.38 -19.40 16.79
CA GLU A 304 -27.58 -19.57 18.22
C GLU A 304 -28.11 -18.23 18.76
N ALA A 305 -29.31 -18.34 19.33
CA ALA A 305 -30.03 -17.32 20.09
C ALA A 305 -31.18 -16.61 19.37
N ALA A 306 -32.16 -17.40 18.94
CA ALA A 306 -33.54 -16.97 19.21
C ALA A 306 -34.18 -18.03 20.11
N LYS A 307 -33.78 -18.09 21.40
CA LYS A 307 -34.70 -18.59 22.43
C LYS A 307 -35.68 -17.49 22.70
N PRO A 308 -36.99 -17.66 22.46
CA PRO A 308 -38.01 -16.78 23.00
C PRO A 308 -37.98 -17.03 24.49
N GLY A 309 -37.82 -15.92 25.27
CA GLY A 309 -37.91 -15.95 26.70
C GLY A 309 -39.27 -16.48 27.14
N GLU A 310 -39.22 -17.40 28.10
CA GLU A 310 -40.30 -17.64 29.04
C GLU A 310 -40.43 -16.48 30.00
#